data_c90e0675d355c1a4ab74a4cce5f6d5c3
#
_entry.id   c90e0675d355c1a4ab74a4cce5f6d5c3
#
_cell.length_a   1.000
_cell.length_b   1.000
_cell.length_c   1.000
_cell.angle_alpha   90.00
_cell.angle_beta   90.00
_cell.angle_gamma   90.00
#
_symmetry.space_group_name_H-M   'P 1'
#
loop_
_entity.id
_entity.type
_entity.pdbx_description
1 polymer ?
#
loop_
_entity_poly.entity_id
_entity_poly.type
_entity_poly.pdbx_seq_one_letter_code
_entity_poly.pdbx_strand_id
1 'polypeptide(L)'
;MIGYVTLGTNDLDRAAAYYDALFGSIGGKRGMQGPRFISWTAGRGPSVGVIKPFDGQPASPGNGNMTALAVDSRETVNALHAKALELGGTDE
;
A
#
# COMPACT_ATOMS: atom_id res chain seq x y z
N MET A 1 -17.51 -0.64 5.72
CA MET A 1 -17.74 -2.02 5.32
C MET A 1 -16.44 -2.80 5.16
N ILE A 2 -15.50 -2.33 4.36
CA ILE A 2 -14.20 -2.97 4.23
C ILE A 2 -13.31 -2.56 5.40
N GLY A 3 -12.75 -3.54 6.13
CA GLY A 3 -11.82 -3.28 7.23
C GLY A 3 -10.41 -3.03 6.72
N TYR A 4 -9.94 -3.87 5.81
CA TYR A 4 -8.63 -3.71 5.19
C TYR A 4 -8.55 -4.49 3.87
N VAL A 5 -7.58 -4.13 3.03
CA VAL A 5 -7.19 -4.89 1.87
C VAL A 5 -5.71 -5.25 1.97
N THR A 6 -5.30 -6.38 1.41
CA THR A 6 -3.91 -6.79 1.42
C THR A 6 -3.36 -6.94 0.01
N LEU A 7 -2.10 -6.59 -0.16
CA LEU A 7 -1.35 -6.74 -1.40
C LEU A 7 -0.20 -7.71 -1.14
N GLY A 8 0.03 -8.62 -2.06
CA GLY A 8 1.12 -9.57 -1.93
C GLY A 8 2.48 -8.96 -2.25
N THR A 9 3.51 -9.41 -1.58
CA THR A 9 4.88 -8.98 -1.88
C THR A 9 5.86 -10.15 -1.73
N ASN A 10 6.92 -10.11 -2.51
CA ASN A 10 8.04 -11.04 -2.39
C ASN A 10 9.17 -10.46 -1.55
N ASP A 11 9.10 -9.15 -1.23
CA ASP A 11 10.11 -8.45 -0.45
C ASP A 11 9.41 -7.47 0.50
N LEU A 12 9.13 -7.93 1.71
CA LEU A 12 8.37 -7.16 2.68
C LEU A 12 9.12 -5.89 3.11
N ASP A 13 10.43 -5.96 3.28
CA ASP A 13 11.22 -4.80 3.72
C ASP A 13 11.22 -3.69 2.66
N ARG A 14 11.38 -4.06 1.39
CA ARG A 14 11.31 -3.11 0.29
C ARG A 14 9.92 -2.51 0.14
N ALA A 15 8.88 -3.34 0.22
CA ALA A 15 7.50 -2.89 0.17
C ALA A 15 7.21 -1.94 1.34
N ALA A 16 7.68 -2.26 2.54
CA ALA A 16 7.48 -1.43 3.72
C ALA A 16 8.10 -0.04 3.54
N ALA A 17 9.33 0.04 3.03
CA ALA A 17 9.98 1.33 2.78
C ALA A 17 9.20 2.16 1.75
N TYR A 18 8.73 1.53 0.68
CA TYR A 18 7.92 2.18 -0.35
C TYR A 18 6.63 2.76 0.24
N TYR A 19 5.87 1.95 0.95
CA TYR A 19 4.56 2.36 1.48
C TYR A 19 4.68 3.28 2.69
N ASP A 20 5.73 3.17 3.51
CA ASP A 20 5.99 4.16 4.56
C ASP A 20 6.09 5.57 3.96
N ALA A 21 6.85 5.71 2.88
CA ALA A 21 7.04 7.00 2.23
C ALA A 21 5.79 7.44 1.50
N LEU A 22 5.14 6.54 0.74
CA LEU A 22 3.96 6.87 -0.04
C LEU A 22 2.78 7.27 0.84
N PHE A 23 2.40 6.41 1.78
CA PHE A 23 1.27 6.67 2.66
C PHE A 23 1.59 7.75 3.69
N GLY A 24 2.85 7.88 4.10
CA GLY A 24 3.30 8.97 4.96
C GLY A 24 3.02 10.34 4.35
N SER A 25 3.06 10.47 3.02
CA SER A 25 2.78 11.72 2.33
C SER A 25 1.33 12.18 2.45
N ILE A 26 0.41 11.27 2.82
CA ILE A 26 -1.01 11.59 3.07
C ILE A 26 -1.40 11.34 4.53
N GLY A 27 -0.44 11.33 5.43
CA GLY A 27 -0.68 11.17 6.86
C GLY A 27 -0.86 9.74 7.31
N GLY A 28 -0.56 8.76 6.46
CA GLY A 28 -0.67 7.35 6.80
C GLY A 28 0.45 6.90 7.73
N LYS A 29 0.12 6.00 8.65
CA LYS A 29 1.06 5.43 9.61
C LYS A 29 0.88 3.94 9.70
N ARG A 30 1.95 3.24 10.07
CA ARG A 30 1.85 1.80 10.33
C ARG A 30 0.86 1.54 11.45
N GLY A 31 -0.06 0.62 11.22
CA GLY A 31 -0.96 0.11 12.24
C GLY A 31 -0.41 -1.19 12.81
N MET A 32 -0.74 -2.30 12.16
CA MET A 32 -0.27 -3.61 12.59
C MET A 32 1.00 -3.98 11.85
N GLN A 33 1.87 -4.72 12.52
CA GLN A 33 3.05 -5.27 11.87
C GLN A 33 3.46 -6.59 12.52
N GLY A 34 3.94 -7.50 11.69
CA GLY A 34 4.42 -8.81 12.10
C GLY A 34 5.50 -9.28 11.13
N PRO A 35 6.01 -10.52 11.29
CA PRO A 35 7.12 -10.99 10.45
C PRO A 35 6.77 -11.17 8.98
N ARG A 36 5.47 -11.25 8.63
CA ARG A 36 5.00 -11.48 7.28
C ARG A 36 4.04 -10.42 6.78
N PHE A 37 3.72 -9.41 7.59
CA PHE A 37 2.59 -8.53 7.34
C PHE A 37 2.82 -7.16 7.96
N ILE A 38 2.49 -6.10 7.22
CA ILE A 38 2.52 -4.71 7.71
C ILE A 38 1.31 -4.00 7.11
N SER A 39 0.61 -3.19 7.91
CA SER A 39 -0.49 -2.38 7.42
C SER A 39 -0.31 -0.91 7.73
N TRP A 40 -1.00 -0.07 6.98
CA TRP A 40 -1.01 1.38 7.13
C TRP A 40 -2.43 1.90 7.16
N THR A 41 -2.64 2.94 7.95
CA THR A 41 -3.94 3.63 8.07
C THR A 41 -3.70 5.13 8.02
N ALA A 42 -4.55 5.85 7.30
CA ALA A 42 -4.53 7.31 7.28
C ALA A 42 -5.85 7.79 7.92
N GLY A 43 -5.79 8.18 9.20
CA GLY A 43 -6.99 8.58 9.93
C GLY A 43 -7.87 7.39 10.27
N ARG A 44 -9.20 7.58 10.07
CA ARG A 44 -10.18 6.51 10.26
C ARG A 44 -10.52 5.90 8.92
N GLY A 45 -10.81 4.63 8.89
CA GLY A 45 -11.24 3.95 7.69
C GLY A 45 -10.42 2.69 7.44
N PRO A 46 -10.57 2.11 6.24
CA PRO A 46 -9.88 0.88 5.90
C PRO A 46 -8.36 1.04 5.89
N SER A 47 -7.68 -0.04 6.23
CA SER A 47 -6.23 -0.12 6.17
C SER A 47 -5.79 -0.77 4.85
N VAL A 48 -4.57 -0.47 4.41
CA VAL A 48 -3.90 -1.20 3.33
C VAL A 48 -2.74 -1.96 3.95
N GLY A 49 -2.65 -3.24 3.66
CA GLY A 49 -1.57 -4.08 4.16
C GLY A 49 -0.79 -4.73 3.03
N VAL A 50 0.48 -5.01 3.27
CA VAL A 50 1.27 -5.88 2.42
C VAL A 50 1.62 -7.14 3.19
N ILE A 51 1.61 -8.28 2.51
CA ILE A 51 1.78 -9.57 3.14
C ILE A 51 2.58 -10.50 2.23
N LYS A 52 3.42 -11.32 2.83
CA LYS A 52 3.96 -12.48 2.11
C LYS A 52 2.83 -13.47 1.90
N PRO A 53 2.67 -14.06 0.70
CA PRO A 53 1.55 -14.96 0.45
C PRO A 53 1.43 -16.07 1.48
N PHE A 54 0.20 -16.36 1.88
CA PHE A 54 -0.10 -17.31 2.94
C PHE A 54 0.40 -18.73 2.61
N ASP A 55 0.35 -19.11 1.33
CA ASP A 55 0.75 -20.44 0.89
C ASP A 55 2.28 -20.60 0.74
N GLY A 56 3.06 -19.56 1.04
CA GLY A 56 4.51 -19.60 0.93
C GLY A 56 5.05 -19.53 -0.50
N GLN A 57 4.18 -19.42 -1.49
CA GLN A 57 4.59 -19.29 -2.89
C GLN A 57 4.93 -17.84 -3.21
N PRO A 58 5.66 -17.56 -4.32
CA PRO A 58 5.94 -16.19 -4.73
C PRO A 58 4.64 -15.42 -5.01
N ALA A 59 4.63 -14.15 -4.64
CA ALA A 59 3.52 -13.26 -4.98
C ALA A 59 3.50 -12.99 -6.48
N SER A 60 2.30 -12.85 -7.04
CA SER A 60 2.11 -12.50 -8.44
C SER A 60 1.03 -11.44 -8.57
N PRO A 61 1.06 -10.60 -9.63
CA PRO A 61 -0.02 -9.64 -9.85
C PRO A 61 -1.31 -10.36 -10.22
N GLY A 62 -2.43 -9.89 -9.67
CA GLY A 62 -3.75 -10.42 -10.00
C GLY A 62 -4.32 -9.71 -11.21
N ASN A 63 -4.92 -10.47 -12.10
CA ASN A 63 -5.63 -9.91 -13.24
C ASN A 63 -7.02 -9.44 -12.81
N GLY A 64 -7.34 -8.18 -13.11
CA GLY A 64 -8.63 -7.60 -12.74
C GLY A 64 -8.69 -7.01 -11.33
N ASN A 65 -7.60 -7.02 -10.59
CA ASN A 65 -7.54 -6.40 -9.26
C ASN A 65 -7.07 -4.96 -9.34
N MET A 66 -7.71 -4.11 -8.56
CA MET A 66 -7.30 -2.72 -8.40
C MET A 66 -7.70 -2.22 -7.03
N THR A 67 -6.79 -1.54 -6.36
CA THR A 67 -7.07 -0.88 -5.09
C THR A 67 -7.04 0.61 -5.33
N ALA A 68 -8.14 1.29 -5.01
CA ALA A 68 -8.25 2.74 -5.16
C ALA A 68 -8.16 3.41 -3.80
N LEU A 69 -7.37 4.46 -3.72
CA LEU A 69 -7.23 5.26 -2.51
C LEU A 69 -8.03 6.56 -2.69
N ALA A 70 -8.91 6.83 -1.74
CA ALA A 70 -9.66 8.08 -1.74
C ALA A 70 -8.87 9.15 -1.02
N VAL A 71 -8.71 10.31 -1.66
CA VAL A 71 -8.06 11.47 -1.07
C VAL A 71 -8.94 12.70 -1.27
N ASP A 72 -8.64 13.78 -0.59
CA ASP A 72 -9.57 14.92 -0.43
C ASP A 72 -9.49 15.96 -1.54
N SER A 73 -8.52 15.90 -2.44
CA SER A 73 -8.40 16.90 -3.51
C SER A 73 -7.66 16.33 -4.72
N ARG A 74 -7.88 17.00 -5.87
CA ARG A 74 -7.17 16.67 -7.10
C ARG A 74 -5.66 16.88 -6.95
N GLU A 75 -5.26 17.90 -6.22
CA GLU A 75 -3.85 18.17 -5.96
C GLU A 75 -3.19 17.04 -5.19
N THR A 76 -3.89 16.48 -4.22
CA THR A 76 -3.42 15.31 -3.48
C THR A 76 -3.33 14.08 -4.38
N VAL A 77 -4.29 13.88 -5.29
CA VAL A 77 -4.22 12.79 -6.28
C VAL A 77 -2.94 12.92 -7.11
N ASN A 78 -2.68 14.11 -7.63
CA ASN A 78 -1.52 14.35 -8.48
C ASN A 78 -0.21 14.19 -7.69
N ALA A 79 -0.15 14.70 -6.46
CA ALA A 79 1.02 14.58 -5.60
C ALA A 79 1.31 13.13 -5.22
N LEU A 80 0.28 12.36 -4.90
CA LEU A 80 0.43 10.96 -4.54
C LEU A 80 0.91 10.13 -5.74
N HIS A 81 0.35 10.38 -6.92
CA HIS A 81 0.78 9.72 -8.15
C HIS A 81 2.25 10.01 -8.46
N ALA A 82 2.64 11.29 -8.38
CA ALA A 82 4.03 11.69 -8.60
C ALA A 82 4.97 11.04 -7.58
N LYS A 83 4.56 10.98 -6.31
CA LYS A 83 5.33 10.34 -5.25
C LYS A 83 5.51 8.85 -5.51
N ALA A 84 4.45 8.18 -5.97
CA ALA A 84 4.51 6.76 -6.29
C ALA A 84 5.53 6.46 -7.39
N LEU A 85 5.57 7.31 -8.42
CA LEU A 85 6.55 7.17 -9.52
C LEU A 85 7.97 7.47 -9.03
N GLU A 86 8.14 8.52 -8.22
CA GLU A 86 9.43 8.89 -7.64
C GLU A 86 10.02 7.73 -6.82
N LEU A 87 9.17 7.00 -6.09
CA LEU A 87 9.59 5.89 -5.25
C LEU A 87 9.80 4.58 -6.01
N GLY A 88 9.57 4.56 -7.32
CA GLY A 88 9.83 3.41 -8.17
C GLY A 88 8.60 2.70 -8.72
N GLY A 89 7.41 3.25 -8.54
CA GLY A 89 6.20 2.71 -9.14
C GLY A 89 6.18 2.90 -10.64
N THR A 90 5.35 2.12 -11.32
CA THR A 90 5.18 2.19 -12.78
C THR A 90 3.81 2.78 -13.08
N ASP A 91 3.77 3.72 -14.02
CA ASP A 91 2.52 4.28 -14.52
C ASP A 91 1.89 3.31 -15.52
N GLU A 92 0.69 2.86 -15.19
CA GLU A 92 -0.03 1.89 -16.04
C GLU A 92 -1.21 2.51 -16.75
#